data_88e72bcde2e979d3967e1412d499ef6f
#
_entry.id   88e72bcde2e979d3967e1412d499ef6f
#
_cell.length_a   1.000
_cell.length_b   1.000
_cell.length_c   1.000
_cell.angle_alpha   90.00
_cell.angle_beta   90.00
_cell.angle_gamma   90.00
#
_symmetry.space_group_name_H-M   'P 1'
#
loop_
_entity.id
_entity.type
_entity.pdbx_description
1 polymer ?
#
loop_
_entity_poly.entity_id
_entity_poly.type
_entity_poly.pdbx_seq_one_letter_code
_entity_poly.pdbx_strand_id
1 'polypeptide(L)'
;MRIFFDRLSLECGTVNRLLRPVVLLLLTLSASAAFAHGVADDDKAFIQQNSGIQLLPFIYLGAKHMVTGYDHLLFLFGVIFFLYRMKDIGIYVSLFAIGHSVTLLFGVLSGTHVNPYIVDAIIGLSVVYKALDNLGAFQRVLGFQPNTKAAVLIFGFFHGFGLATKLQEFMSSREGLVPNILAFNVGVEMGQLLALSAILIAMGFWRRSSAFKHQAVAANAMLMAAGFVLVGYQLAGYCTR
;
A
#
# COMPACT_ATOMS: atom_id res chain seq x y z
N MET A 1 38.77 18.89 18.47
CA MET A 1 38.18 17.69 19.09
C MET A 1 36.88 18.02 19.86
N ARG A 2 36.78 19.06 20.70
CA ARG A 2 35.54 19.48 21.39
C ARG A 2 34.36 19.81 20.44
N ILE A 3 34.60 20.55 19.37
CA ILE A 3 33.56 20.96 18.39
C ILE A 3 32.92 19.76 17.66
N PHE A 4 33.67 18.67 17.48
CA PHE A 4 33.18 17.45 16.85
C PHE A 4 32.25 16.67 17.79
N PHE A 5 32.55 16.61 19.08
CA PHE A 5 31.71 15.97 20.09
C PHE A 5 30.44 16.76 20.39
N ASP A 6 30.48 18.11 20.38
CA ASP A 6 29.29 18.94 20.56
C ASP A 6 28.30 18.82 19.36
N ARG A 7 28.78 18.65 18.16
CA ARG A 7 27.91 18.33 17.00
C ARG A 7 27.26 16.97 17.12
N LEU A 8 28.01 15.94 17.51
CA LEU A 8 27.47 14.58 17.72
C LEU A 8 26.40 14.53 18.82
N SER A 9 26.56 15.27 19.89
CA SER A 9 25.58 15.33 21.00
C SER A 9 24.30 16.08 20.61
N LEU A 10 24.39 17.11 19.76
CA LEU A 10 23.24 17.83 19.22
C LEU A 10 22.47 16.97 18.20
N GLU A 11 23.19 16.21 17.37
CA GLU A 11 22.54 15.28 16.43
C GLU A 11 21.87 14.11 17.16
N CYS A 12 22.48 13.57 18.21
CA CYS A 12 21.90 12.51 19.02
C CYS A 12 20.62 12.95 19.76
N GLY A 13 20.55 14.20 20.23
CA GLY A 13 19.37 14.79 20.85
C GLY A 13 18.21 15.00 19.87
N THR A 14 18.52 15.37 18.63
CA THR A 14 17.53 15.58 17.57
C THR A 14 17.01 14.23 17.03
N VAL A 15 17.88 13.24 16.87
CA VAL A 15 17.53 11.86 16.51
C VAL A 15 16.60 11.24 17.56
N ASN A 16 16.89 11.41 18.87
CA ASN A 16 16.06 10.88 19.94
C ASN A 16 14.68 11.56 20.04
N ARG A 17 14.57 12.85 19.69
CA ARG A 17 13.28 13.56 19.64
C ARG A 17 12.40 13.11 18.48
N LEU A 18 13.00 12.67 17.38
CA LEU A 18 12.27 12.14 16.21
C LEU A 18 11.98 10.63 16.35
N LEU A 19 12.88 9.87 17.00
CA LEU A 19 12.70 8.42 17.19
C LEU A 19 11.46 8.08 18.03
N ARG A 20 11.17 8.85 19.07
CA ARG A 20 10.02 8.60 19.96
C ARG A 20 8.67 8.64 19.24
N PRO A 21 8.30 9.73 18.51
CA PRO A 21 7.04 9.75 17.78
C PRO A 21 7.00 8.72 16.64
N VAL A 22 8.15 8.38 16.06
CA VAL A 22 8.27 7.35 15.00
C VAL A 22 8.04 5.97 15.57
N VAL A 23 8.67 5.63 16.70
CA VAL A 23 8.44 4.34 17.37
C VAL A 23 7.00 4.24 17.85
N LEU A 24 6.42 5.32 18.39
CA LEU A 24 5.00 5.34 18.75
C LEU A 24 4.09 5.17 17.54
N LEU A 25 4.40 5.84 16.41
CA LEU A 25 3.65 5.68 15.16
C LEU A 25 3.76 4.26 14.61
N LEU A 26 4.96 3.66 14.64
CA LEU A 26 5.17 2.27 14.22
C LEU A 26 4.46 1.28 15.15
N LEU A 27 4.44 1.52 16.46
CA LEU A 27 3.73 0.70 17.43
C LEU A 27 2.21 0.84 17.28
N THR A 28 1.69 2.04 17.02
CA THR A 28 0.26 2.24 16.75
C THR A 28 -0.15 1.65 15.41
N LEU A 29 0.67 1.78 14.37
CA LEU A 29 0.45 1.14 13.07
C LEU A 29 0.52 -0.38 13.17
N SER A 30 1.44 -0.94 13.98
CA SER A 30 1.52 -2.40 14.18
C SER A 30 0.33 -2.96 14.97
N ALA A 31 -0.17 -2.23 15.96
CA ALA A 31 -1.38 -2.61 16.69
C ALA A 31 -2.64 -2.57 15.81
N SER A 32 -2.70 -1.61 14.87
CA SER A 32 -3.81 -1.50 13.92
C SER A 32 -3.68 -2.46 12.74
N ALA A 33 -2.47 -2.91 12.38
CA ALA A 33 -2.21 -3.84 11.28
C ALA A 33 -2.83 -5.22 11.51
N ALA A 34 -3.04 -5.62 12.76
CA ALA A 34 -3.74 -6.86 13.11
C ALA A 34 -5.20 -6.90 12.61
N PHE A 35 -5.82 -5.73 12.38
CA PHE A 35 -7.20 -5.60 11.92
C PHE A 35 -7.34 -5.16 10.44
N ALA A 36 -6.24 -4.86 9.75
CA ALA A 36 -6.30 -4.19 8.45
C ALA A 36 -6.21 -5.14 7.23
N HIS A 37 -5.92 -6.42 7.44
CA HIS A 37 -5.71 -7.37 6.35
C HIS A 37 -6.94 -8.25 6.14
N GLY A 38 -7.93 -7.71 5.45
CA GLY A 38 -9.12 -8.46 5.04
C GLY A 38 -10.30 -7.55 4.77
N VAL A 39 -11.31 -8.11 4.15
CA VAL A 39 -12.67 -7.57 4.20
C VAL A 39 -13.09 -7.61 5.67
N ALA A 40 -13.55 -6.51 6.25
CA ALA A 40 -14.01 -6.47 7.64
C ALA A 40 -15.10 -7.54 7.89
N ASP A 41 -15.19 -8.08 9.12
CA ASP A 41 -16.10 -9.20 9.37
C ASP A 41 -17.57 -8.84 9.12
N ASP A 42 -17.96 -7.59 9.35
CA ASP A 42 -19.30 -7.08 8.99
C ASP A 42 -19.52 -7.07 7.47
N ASP A 43 -18.48 -6.72 6.70
CA ASP A 43 -18.52 -6.71 5.23
C ASP A 43 -18.61 -8.15 4.68
N LYS A 44 -17.91 -9.11 5.32
CA LYS A 44 -18.01 -10.55 5.00
C LYS A 44 -19.42 -11.06 5.24
N ALA A 45 -19.97 -10.77 6.41
CA ALA A 45 -21.34 -11.15 6.75
C ALA A 45 -22.36 -10.58 5.75
N PHE A 46 -22.17 -9.32 5.33
CA PHE A 46 -23.01 -8.71 4.30
C PHE A 46 -22.91 -9.45 2.96
N ILE A 47 -21.69 -9.76 2.47
CA ILE A 47 -21.49 -10.45 1.19
C ILE A 47 -22.11 -11.86 1.24
N GLN A 48 -21.99 -12.57 2.36
CA GLN A 48 -22.49 -13.94 2.51
C GLN A 48 -24.03 -14.01 2.61
N GLN A 49 -24.68 -12.99 3.20
CA GLN A 49 -26.12 -12.94 3.39
C GLN A 49 -26.90 -12.44 2.18
N ASN A 50 -26.24 -11.75 1.25
CA ASN A 50 -26.88 -11.14 0.10
C ASN A 50 -26.47 -11.85 -1.20
N SER A 51 -27.45 -12.38 -1.91
CA SER A 51 -27.30 -12.97 -3.25
C SER A 51 -27.77 -11.96 -4.33
N GLY A 52 -27.32 -12.17 -5.56
CA GLY A 52 -27.71 -11.36 -6.71
C GLY A 52 -26.84 -10.12 -6.93
N ILE A 53 -27.34 -9.16 -7.72
CA ILE A 53 -26.62 -7.95 -8.14
C ILE A 53 -26.74 -6.86 -7.09
N GLN A 54 -25.61 -6.45 -6.49
CA GLN A 54 -25.51 -5.48 -5.38
C GLN A 54 -24.50 -4.37 -5.71
N LEU A 55 -24.72 -3.60 -6.77
CA LEU A 55 -23.74 -2.66 -7.32
C LEU A 55 -23.26 -1.61 -6.29
N LEU A 56 -24.18 -0.88 -5.64
CA LEU A 56 -23.80 0.19 -4.71
C LEU A 56 -23.03 -0.30 -3.49
N PRO A 57 -23.44 -1.38 -2.81
CA PRO A 57 -22.65 -1.97 -1.73
C PRO A 57 -21.24 -2.39 -2.18
N PHE A 58 -21.10 -2.99 -3.36
CA PHE A 58 -19.77 -3.40 -3.86
C PHE A 58 -18.88 -2.21 -4.25
N ILE A 59 -19.44 -1.12 -4.78
CA ILE A 59 -18.71 0.15 -4.97
C ILE A 59 -18.21 0.66 -3.61
N TYR A 60 -19.08 0.70 -2.61
CA TYR A 60 -18.68 1.12 -1.26
C TYR A 60 -17.56 0.25 -0.67
N LEU A 61 -17.70 -1.08 -0.77
CA LEU A 61 -16.69 -2.02 -0.28
C LEU A 61 -15.35 -1.84 -0.96
N GLY A 62 -15.34 -1.63 -2.29
CA GLY A 62 -14.13 -1.37 -3.05
C GLY A 62 -13.45 -0.06 -2.61
N ALA A 63 -14.21 1.02 -2.45
CA ALA A 63 -13.70 2.30 -1.98
C ALA A 63 -13.18 2.20 -0.54
N LYS A 64 -13.91 1.54 0.35
CA LYS A 64 -13.51 1.28 1.73
C LYS A 64 -12.20 0.49 1.78
N HIS A 65 -12.11 -0.62 1.03
CA HIS A 65 -10.89 -1.42 0.95
C HIS A 65 -9.66 -0.59 0.59
N MET A 66 -9.77 0.25 -0.43
CA MET A 66 -8.64 1.08 -0.90
C MET A 66 -8.24 2.15 0.12
N VAL A 67 -9.20 2.78 0.80
CA VAL A 67 -8.93 3.85 1.77
C VAL A 67 -8.46 3.31 3.12
N THR A 68 -8.86 2.09 3.49
CA THR A 68 -8.48 1.47 4.77
C THR A 68 -7.28 0.53 4.66
N GLY A 69 -6.88 0.10 3.46
CA GLY A 69 -5.71 -0.74 3.22
C GLY A 69 -4.40 0.03 3.42
N TYR A 70 -3.73 -0.18 4.55
CA TYR A 70 -2.46 0.51 4.85
C TYR A 70 -1.36 0.21 3.84
N ASP A 71 -1.32 -1.00 3.32
CA ASP A 71 -0.41 -1.42 2.26
C ASP A 71 -0.58 -0.57 1.00
N HIS A 72 -1.83 -0.36 0.56
CA HIS A 72 -2.16 0.51 -0.56
C HIS A 72 -1.76 1.96 -0.31
N LEU A 73 -2.10 2.49 0.88
CA LEU A 73 -1.77 3.88 1.25
C LEU A 73 -0.27 4.10 1.35
N LEU A 74 0.49 3.17 1.96
CA LEU A 74 1.95 3.24 2.06
C LEU A 74 2.60 3.14 0.67
N PHE A 75 2.13 2.22 -0.17
CA PHE A 75 2.63 2.09 -1.53
C PHE A 75 2.35 3.35 -2.36
N LEU A 76 1.11 3.85 -2.33
CA LEU A 76 0.70 5.07 -3.04
C LEU A 76 1.51 6.28 -2.57
N PHE A 77 1.69 6.45 -1.24
CA PHE A 77 2.55 7.47 -0.67
C PHE A 77 4.00 7.37 -1.19
N GLY A 78 4.55 6.15 -1.19
CA GLY A 78 5.88 5.90 -1.73
C GLY A 78 6.00 6.26 -3.22
N VAL A 79 5.01 5.86 -4.03
CA VAL A 79 4.99 6.12 -5.49
C VAL A 79 5.02 7.62 -5.79
N ILE A 80 4.18 8.40 -5.08
CA ILE A 80 4.07 9.85 -5.37
C ILE A 80 5.11 10.69 -4.64
N PHE A 81 5.96 10.10 -3.78
CA PHE A 81 6.84 10.84 -2.87
C PHE A 81 7.70 11.91 -3.57
N PHE A 82 8.26 11.59 -4.73
CA PHE A 82 9.06 12.51 -5.57
C PHE A 82 8.40 12.84 -6.91
N LEU A 83 7.14 12.48 -7.11
CA LEU A 83 6.39 12.87 -8.30
C LEU A 83 5.73 14.24 -8.08
N TYR A 84 6.06 15.20 -8.90
CA TYR A 84 5.54 16.58 -8.82
C TYR A 84 4.55 16.91 -9.94
N ARG A 85 4.63 16.21 -11.07
CA ARG A 85 3.79 16.49 -12.24
C ARG A 85 2.56 15.59 -12.21
N MET A 86 1.38 16.19 -12.24
CA MET A 86 0.10 15.48 -12.23
C MET A 86 0.00 14.42 -13.34
N LYS A 87 0.59 14.71 -14.53
CA LYS A 87 0.63 13.74 -15.63
C LYS A 87 1.38 12.47 -15.26
N ASP A 88 2.54 12.61 -14.59
CA ASP A 88 3.35 11.46 -14.20
C ASP A 88 2.63 10.66 -13.10
N ILE A 89 2.05 11.35 -12.12
CA ILE A 89 1.23 10.74 -11.06
C ILE A 89 0.09 9.93 -11.67
N GLY A 90 -0.65 10.52 -12.64
CA GLY A 90 -1.73 9.82 -13.34
C GLY A 90 -1.25 8.55 -14.03
N ILE A 91 -0.10 8.57 -14.71
CA ILE A 91 0.46 7.38 -15.37
C ILE A 91 0.73 6.26 -14.36
N TYR A 92 1.40 6.56 -13.24
CA TYR A 92 1.73 5.55 -12.23
C TYR A 92 0.48 4.97 -11.56
N VAL A 93 -0.48 5.82 -11.23
CA VAL A 93 -1.76 5.42 -10.62
C VAL A 93 -2.56 4.55 -11.59
N SER A 94 -2.65 4.94 -12.87
CA SER A 94 -3.34 4.13 -13.89
C SER A 94 -2.66 2.78 -14.13
N LEU A 95 -1.33 2.72 -14.16
CA LEU A 95 -0.61 1.45 -14.31
C LEU A 95 -0.90 0.49 -13.14
N PHE A 96 -0.91 1.01 -11.92
CA PHE A 96 -1.29 0.22 -10.76
C PHE A 96 -2.74 -0.27 -10.85
N ALA A 97 -3.69 0.63 -11.14
CA ALA A 97 -5.11 0.31 -11.27
C ALA A 97 -5.37 -0.74 -12.36
N ILE A 98 -4.72 -0.62 -13.53
CA ILE A 98 -4.83 -1.61 -14.61
C ILE A 98 -4.33 -2.97 -14.13
N GLY A 99 -3.13 -3.04 -13.54
CA GLY A 99 -2.59 -4.30 -13.02
C GLY A 99 -3.50 -4.94 -11.99
N HIS A 100 -3.97 -4.16 -11.03
CA HIS A 100 -4.89 -4.59 -9.99
C HIS A 100 -6.22 -5.12 -10.55
N SER A 101 -6.87 -4.35 -11.42
CA SER A 101 -8.18 -4.71 -11.99
C SER A 101 -8.11 -5.96 -12.85
N VAL A 102 -7.07 -6.10 -13.69
CA VAL A 102 -6.88 -7.28 -14.55
C VAL A 102 -6.77 -8.55 -13.72
N THR A 103 -5.92 -8.54 -12.69
CA THR A 103 -5.70 -9.75 -11.87
C THR A 103 -6.81 -10.02 -10.87
N LEU A 104 -7.50 -9.00 -10.38
CA LEU A 104 -8.70 -9.18 -9.59
C LEU A 104 -9.79 -9.89 -10.40
N LEU A 105 -10.11 -9.39 -11.60
CA LEU A 105 -11.09 -10.01 -12.48
C LEU A 105 -10.66 -11.42 -12.88
N PHE A 106 -9.42 -11.57 -13.35
CA PHE A 106 -8.90 -12.88 -13.76
C PHE A 106 -8.92 -13.87 -12.60
N GLY A 107 -8.42 -13.50 -11.42
CA GLY A 107 -8.35 -14.38 -10.26
C GLY A 107 -9.73 -14.86 -9.83
N VAL A 108 -10.71 -13.97 -9.73
CA VAL A 108 -12.06 -14.34 -9.31
C VAL A 108 -12.78 -15.17 -10.39
N LEU A 109 -12.67 -14.82 -11.67
CA LEU A 109 -13.36 -15.53 -12.76
C LEU A 109 -12.76 -16.91 -13.02
N SER A 110 -11.43 -17.05 -12.93
CA SER A 110 -10.74 -18.33 -13.12
C SER A 110 -10.80 -19.25 -11.90
N GLY A 111 -11.21 -18.75 -10.74
CA GLY A 111 -11.15 -19.49 -9.49
C GLY A 111 -9.71 -19.75 -9.03
N THR A 112 -8.74 -18.93 -9.46
CA THR A 112 -7.35 -19.10 -9.07
C THR A 112 -7.15 -18.69 -7.60
N HIS A 113 -6.75 -19.63 -6.76
CA HIS A 113 -6.39 -19.39 -5.37
C HIS A 113 -4.87 -19.32 -5.22
N VAL A 114 -4.39 -18.24 -4.60
CA VAL A 114 -2.98 -18.05 -4.27
C VAL A 114 -2.86 -17.92 -2.76
N ASN A 115 -1.77 -18.40 -2.17
CA ASN A 115 -1.59 -18.26 -0.73
C ASN A 115 -1.58 -16.77 -0.33
N PRO A 116 -2.56 -16.29 0.47
CA PRO A 116 -2.70 -14.86 0.77
C PRO A 116 -1.50 -14.30 1.54
N TYR A 117 -0.87 -15.08 2.40
CA TYR A 117 0.32 -14.64 3.15
C TYR A 117 1.50 -14.33 2.24
N ILE A 118 1.73 -15.16 1.21
CA ILE A 118 2.82 -14.95 0.25
C ILE A 118 2.54 -13.70 -0.59
N VAL A 119 1.31 -13.54 -1.05
CA VAL A 119 0.93 -12.37 -1.84
C VAL A 119 1.03 -11.10 -1.01
N ASP A 120 0.50 -11.10 0.20
CA ASP A 120 0.58 -9.96 1.11
C ASP A 120 2.03 -9.63 1.52
N ALA A 121 2.93 -10.63 1.63
CA ALA A 121 4.36 -10.39 1.81
C ALA A 121 4.98 -9.70 0.58
N ILE A 122 4.62 -10.09 -0.65
CA ILE A 122 5.06 -9.42 -1.88
C ILE A 122 4.52 -7.99 -1.93
N ILE A 123 3.29 -7.76 -1.48
CA ILE A 123 2.72 -6.41 -1.33
C ILE A 123 3.56 -5.57 -0.36
N GLY A 124 3.93 -6.12 0.81
CA GLY A 124 4.86 -5.47 1.74
C GLY A 124 6.23 -5.15 1.10
N LEU A 125 6.77 -6.10 0.30
CA LEU A 125 8.01 -5.87 -0.45
C LEU A 125 7.90 -4.76 -1.50
N SER A 126 6.72 -4.51 -2.08
CA SER A 126 6.50 -3.41 -3.00
C SER A 126 6.71 -2.04 -2.34
N VAL A 127 6.33 -1.92 -1.06
CA VAL A 127 6.57 -0.72 -0.24
C VAL A 127 8.08 -0.55 0.02
N VAL A 128 8.78 -1.64 0.39
CA VAL A 128 10.25 -1.64 0.56
C VAL A 128 10.94 -1.24 -0.73
N TYR A 129 10.57 -1.86 -1.85
CA TYR A 129 11.09 -1.55 -3.18
C TYR A 129 10.97 -0.05 -3.47
N LYS A 130 9.78 0.51 -3.24
CA LYS A 130 9.54 1.93 -3.56
C LYS A 130 10.30 2.87 -2.64
N ALA A 131 10.50 2.53 -1.38
CA ALA A 131 11.35 3.28 -0.48
C ALA A 131 12.83 3.25 -0.92
N LEU A 132 13.35 2.09 -1.34
CA LEU A 132 14.71 1.94 -1.89
C LEU A 132 14.88 2.74 -3.19
N ASP A 133 13.88 2.71 -4.08
CA ASP A 133 13.83 3.51 -5.31
C ASP A 133 13.94 5.01 -4.98
N ASN A 134 13.13 5.49 -4.05
CA ASN A 134 13.12 6.89 -3.60
C ASN A 134 14.45 7.31 -2.95
N LEU A 135 15.13 6.40 -2.25
CA LEU A 135 16.45 6.64 -1.65
C LEU A 135 17.59 6.57 -2.68
N GLY A 136 17.33 6.18 -3.93
CA GLY A 136 18.33 5.98 -4.96
C GLY A 136 19.27 4.80 -4.68
N ALA A 137 18.80 3.82 -3.90
CA ALA A 137 19.61 2.67 -3.51
C ALA A 137 19.97 1.78 -4.70
N PHE A 138 19.06 1.60 -5.65
CA PHE A 138 19.30 0.78 -6.85
C PHE A 138 20.44 1.32 -7.69
N GLN A 139 20.48 2.63 -7.97
CA GLN A 139 21.57 3.24 -8.70
C GLN A 139 22.91 3.10 -7.98
N ARG A 140 22.93 3.18 -6.64
CA ARG A 140 24.15 3.08 -5.85
C ARG A 140 24.68 1.65 -5.74
N VAL A 141 23.78 0.65 -5.61
CA VAL A 141 24.15 -0.75 -5.35
C VAL A 141 24.26 -1.54 -6.65
N LEU A 142 23.31 -1.33 -7.59
CA LEU A 142 23.24 -2.12 -8.84
C LEU A 142 23.88 -1.39 -10.03
N GLY A 143 24.17 -0.09 -9.90
CA GLY A 143 24.68 0.73 -11.01
C GLY A 143 23.63 1.12 -12.06
N PHE A 144 22.37 0.69 -11.91
CA PHE A 144 21.28 1.06 -12.81
C PHE A 144 19.97 1.33 -12.03
N GLN A 145 19.07 2.06 -12.67
CA GLN A 145 17.73 2.33 -12.11
C GLN A 145 16.71 1.42 -12.78
N PRO A 146 16.03 0.52 -12.04
CA PRO A 146 14.95 -0.29 -12.60
C PRO A 146 13.81 0.58 -13.14
N ASN A 147 13.08 0.06 -14.13
CA ASN A 147 11.92 0.75 -14.67
C ASN A 147 10.78 0.79 -13.65
N THR A 148 10.63 1.91 -12.96
CA THR A 148 9.64 2.08 -11.90
C THR A 148 8.20 1.92 -12.40
N LYS A 149 7.90 2.29 -13.67
CA LYS A 149 6.56 2.10 -14.26
C LYS A 149 6.22 0.62 -14.40
N ALA A 150 7.18 -0.17 -14.89
CA ALA A 150 7.01 -1.62 -15.00
C ALA A 150 6.84 -2.26 -13.62
N ALA A 151 7.64 -1.83 -12.64
CA ALA A 151 7.52 -2.31 -11.27
C ALA A 151 6.13 -2.01 -10.66
N VAL A 152 5.61 -0.80 -10.84
CA VAL A 152 4.29 -0.40 -10.35
C VAL A 152 3.17 -1.24 -10.98
N LEU A 153 3.24 -1.52 -12.28
CA LEU A 153 2.29 -2.39 -12.96
C LEU A 153 2.35 -3.82 -12.40
N ILE A 154 3.55 -4.37 -12.23
CA ILE A 154 3.77 -5.72 -11.68
C ILE A 154 3.22 -5.80 -10.24
N PHE A 155 3.48 -4.81 -9.41
CA PHE A 155 2.94 -4.77 -8.06
C PHE A 155 1.41 -4.65 -8.05
N GLY A 156 0.83 -3.90 -9.01
CA GLY A 156 -0.62 -3.88 -9.23
C GLY A 156 -1.18 -5.28 -9.44
N PHE A 157 -0.51 -6.12 -10.25
CA PHE A 157 -0.93 -7.51 -10.47
C PHE A 157 -0.95 -8.32 -9.17
N PHE A 158 0.05 -8.21 -8.31
CA PHE A 158 0.07 -8.92 -7.02
C PHE A 158 -1.04 -8.43 -6.09
N HIS A 159 -1.26 -7.12 -6.00
CA HIS A 159 -2.34 -6.56 -5.19
C HIS A 159 -3.72 -7.08 -5.62
N GLY A 160 -3.99 -7.16 -6.94
CA GLY A 160 -5.24 -7.70 -7.45
C GLY A 160 -5.43 -9.19 -7.15
N PHE A 161 -4.38 -10.00 -7.24
CA PHE A 161 -4.46 -11.43 -6.88
C PHE A 161 -4.72 -11.65 -5.39
N GLY A 162 -4.08 -10.87 -4.51
CA GLY A 162 -4.32 -10.96 -3.07
C GLY A 162 -5.78 -10.72 -2.73
N LEU A 163 -6.36 -9.69 -3.32
CA LEU A 163 -7.77 -9.37 -3.11
C LEU A 163 -8.70 -10.42 -3.77
N ALA A 164 -8.37 -10.91 -4.97
CA ALA A 164 -9.16 -11.94 -5.65
C ALA A 164 -9.33 -13.18 -4.78
N THR A 165 -8.26 -13.67 -4.17
CA THR A 165 -8.30 -14.83 -3.27
C THR A 165 -9.21 -14.58 -2.07
N LYS A 166 -9.09 -13.41 -1.43
CA LYS A 166 -9.91 -13.04 -0.27
C LYS A 166 -11.39 -12.90 -0.64
N LEU A 167 -11.72 -12.29 -1.77
CA LEU A 167 -13.10 -12.16 -2.21
C LEU A 167 -13.74 -13.51 -2.52
N GLN A 168 -13.01 -14.45 -3.12
CA GLN A 168 -13.51 -15.78 -3.41
C GLN A 168 -13.90 -16.57 -2.15
N GLU A 169 -13.20 -16.36 -1.02
CA GLU A 169 -13.53 -17.00 0.25
C GLU A 169 -14.89 -16.55 0.80
N PHE A 170 -15.39 -15.38 0.41
CA PHE A 170 -16.62 -14.79 0.95
C PHE A 170 -17.80 -14.85 -0.03
N MET A 171 -17.54 -15.00 -1.33
CA MET A 171 -18.59 -15.04 -2.35
C MET A 171 -19.16 -16.45 -2.48
N SER A 172 -20.24 -16.72 -1.75
CA SER A 172 -20.91 -18.03 -1.74
C SER A 172 -21.74 -18.31 -3.02
N SER A 173 -22.12 -17.29 -3.77
CA SER A 173 -22.97 -17.42 -4.96
C SER A 173 -22.30 -16.88 -6.22
N ARG A 174 -22.48 -17.57 -7.34
CA ARG A 174 -22.06 -17.08 -8.67
C ARG A 174 -23.08 -16.09 -9.27
N GLU A 175 -24.27 -15.95 -8.68
CA GLU A 175 -25.25 -14.97 -9.12
C GLU A 175 -24.77 -13.55 -8.86
N GLY A 176 -24.76 -12.72 -9.91
CA GLY A 176 -24.29 -11.34 -9.81
C GLY A 176 -22.77 -11.18 -9.65
N LEU A 177 -21.97 -12.26 -9.75
CA LEU A 177 -20.52 -12.23 -9.54
C LEU A 177 -19.83 -11.16 -10.40
N VAL A 178 -20.01 -11.22 -11.72
CA VAL A 178 -19.32 -10.29 -12.65
C VAL A 178 -19.72 -8.83 -12.42
N PRO A 179 -21.01 -8.45 -12.40
CA PRO A 179 -21.39 -7.07 -12.14
C PRO A 179 -20.93 -6.57 -10.75
N ASN A 180 -20.95 -7.42 -9.74
CA ASN A 180 -20.52 -7.03 -8.41
C ASN A 180 -19.00 -6.78 -8.34
N ILE A 181 -18.17 -7.60 -9.01
CA ILE A 181 -16.72 -7.38 -9.08
C ILE A 181 -16.39 -6.14 -9.89
N LEU A 182 -17.09 -5.90 -10.99
CA LEU A 182 -16.92 -4.65 -11.75
C LEU A 182 -17.29 -3.43 -10.90
N ALA A 183 -18.38 -3.50 -10.17
CA ALA A 183 -18.78 -2.45 -9.21
C ALA A 183 -17.71 -2.25 -8.12
N PHE A 184 -17.18 -3.33 -7.57
CA PHE A 184 -16.08 -3.28 -6.60
C PHE A 184 -14.83 -2.59 -7.18
N ASN A 185 -14.42 -2.93 -8.40
CA ASN A 185 -13.31 -2.27 -9.08
C ASN A 185 -13.53 -0.77 -9.28
N VAL A 186 -14.73 -0.36 -9.69
CA VAL A 186 -15.09 1.07 -9.74
C VAL A 186 -14.92 1.72 -8.36
N GLY A 187 -15.34 1.03 -7.31
CA GLY A 187 -15.14 1.49 -5.93
C GLY A 187 -13.66 1.65 -5.57
N VAL A 188 -12.82 0.67 -5.91
CA VAL A 188 -11.37 0.74 -5.70
C VAL A 188 -10.76 1.97 -6.38
N GLU A 189 -11.13 2.24 -7.63
CA GLU A 189 -10.65 3.43 -8.35
C GLU A 189 -11.11 4.73 -7.69
N MET A 190 -12.36 4.80 -7.23
CA MET A 190 -12.87 5.95 -6.48
C MET A 190 -12.11 6.15 -5.16
N GLY A 191 -11.89 5.08 -4.41
CA GLY A 191 -11.12 5.09 -3.16
C GLY A 191 -9.67 5.51 -3.41
N GLN A 192 -9.05 5.03 -4.49
CA GLN A 192 -7.70 5.42 -4.90
C GLN A 192 -7.58 6.91 -5.21
N LEU A 193 -8.56 7.47 -5.93
CA LEU A 193 -8.58 8.90 -6.23
C LEU A 193 -8.76 9.74 -4.95
N LEU A 194 -9.60 9.31 -4.01
CA LEU A 194 -9.78 9.98 -2.72
C LEU A 194 -8.50 9.94 -1.88
N ALA A 195 -7.90 8.76 -1.72
CA ALA A 195 -6.65 8.58 -0.99
C ALA A 195 -5.52 9.40 -1.62
N LEU A 196 -5.38 9.34 -2.95
CA LEU A 196 -4.39 10.10 -3.70
C LEU A 196 -4.57 11.60 -3.48
N SER A 197 -5.80 12.10 -3.55
CA SER A 197 -6.09 13.52 -3.34
C SER A 197 -5.68 13.97 -1.94
N ALA A 198 -6.02 13.20 -0.91
CA ALA A 198 -5.64 13.49 0.48
C ALA A 198 -4.11 13.50 0.66
N ILE A 199 -3.41 12.47 0.12
CA ILE A 199 -1.95 12.38 0.21
C ILE A 199 -1.29 13.52 -0.56
N LEU A 200 -1.77 13.89 -1.77
CA LEU A 200 -1.22 14.99 -2.55
C LEU A 200 -1.39 16.35 -1.87
N ILE A 201 -2.52 16.59 -1.21
CA ILE A 201 -2.73 17.81 -0.42
C ILE A 201 -1.71 17.86 0.72
N ALA A 202 -1.60 16.79 1.52
CA ALA A 202 -0.65 16.71 2.62
C ALA A 202 0.81 16.87 2.14
N MET A 203 1.20 16.16 1.07
CA MET A 203 2.52 16.27 0.44
C MET A 203 2.77 17.66 -0.14
N GLY A 204 1.75 18.32 -0.68
CA GLY A 204 1.86 19.69 -1.20
C GLY A 204 2.26 20.70 -0.12
N PHE A 205 1.68 20.61 1.07
CA PHE A 205 2.08 21.41 2.23
C PHE A 205 3.48 21.04 2.72
N TRP A 206 3.76 19.77 2.89
CA TRP A 206 5.05 19.31 3.38
C TRP A 206 6.21 19.65 2.46
N ARG A 207 6.06 19.46 1.14
CA ARG A 207 7.08 19.78 0.12
C ARG A 207 7.44 21.27 0.04
N ARG A 208 6.54 22.16 0.49
CA ARG A 208 6.82 23.62 0.59
C ARG A 208 7.65 23.97 1.82
N SER A 209 7.72 23.09 2.81
CA SER A 209 8.52 23.29 4.02
C SER A 209 10.01 23.14 3.72
N SER A 210 10.83 24.02 4.32
CA SER A 210 12.29 23.89 4.27
C SER A 210 12.82 22.60 4.88
N ALA A 211 12.04 22.00 5.78
CA ALA A 211 12.37 20.74 6.44
C ALA A 211 12.25 19.51 5.52
N PHE A 212 11.48 19.59 4.42
CA PHE A 212 11.21 18.43 3.55
C PHE A 212 12.47 17.71 3.08
N LYS A 213 13.47 18.47 2.58
CA LYS A 213 14.73 17.89 2.08
C LYS A 213 15.50 17.09 3.14
N HIS A 214 15.49 17.57 4.38
CA HIS A 214 16.16 16.89 5.50
C HIS A 214 15.36 15.70 6.01
N GLN A 215 14.03 15.77 5.94
CA GLN A 215 13.12 14.74 6.43
C GLN A 215 12.86 13.64 5.39
N ALA A 216 13.09 13.88 4.10
CA ALA A 216 12.78 12.94 3.03
C ALA A 216 13.49 11.58 3.18
N VAL A 217 14.76 11.59 3.60
CA VAL A 217 15.52 10.35 3.84
C VAL A 217 14.92 9.56 5.01
N ALA A 218 14.65 10.24 6.13
CA ALA A 218 14.05 9.62 7.29
C ALA A 218 12.65 9.05 6.98
N ALA A 219 11.84 9.80 6.25
CA ALA A 219 10.49 9.35 5.83
C ALA A 219 10.55 8.10 4.95
N ASN A 220 11.48 8.02 3.98
CA ASN A 220 11.62 6.83 3.15
C ASN A 220 12.26 5.66 3.93
N ALA A 221 13.13 5.92 4.90
CA ALA A 221 13.62 4.88 5.82
C ALA A 221 12.49 4.31 6.68
N MET A 222 11.58 5.17 7.16
CA MET A 222 10.38 4.74 7.90
C MET A 222 9.42 3.95 7.00
N LEU A 223 9.21 4.40 5.77
CA LEU A 223 8.41 3.68 4.78
C LEU A 223 8.98 2.28 4.52
N MET A 224 10.30 2.18 4.38
CA MET A 224 10.99 0.90 4.23
C MET A 224 10.81 0.00 5.46
N ALA A 225 10.96 0.55 6.66
CA ALA A 225 10.74 -0.19 7.91
C ALA A 225 9.29 -0.69 8.03
N ALA A 226 8.30 0.14 7.69
CA ALA A 226 6.89 -0.26 7.64
C ALA A 226 6.67 -1.41 6.64
N GLY A 227 7.27 -1.34 5.45
CA GLY A 227 7.22 -2.43 4.48
C GLY A 227 7.81 -3.74 5.01
N PHE A 228 8.96 -3.70 5.69
CA PHE A 228 9.53 -4.89 6.32
C PHE A 228 8.68 -5.44 7.47
N VAL A 229 8.01 -4.59 8.25
CA VAL A 229 7.06 -5.03 9.28
C VAL A 229 5.89 -5.78 8.64
N LEU A 230 5.34 -5.27 7.53
CA LEU A 230 4.29 -5.95 6.77
C LEU A 230 4.76 -7.33 6.26
N VAL A 231 5.95 -7.39 5.65
CA VAL A 231 6.56 -8.66 5.20
C VAL A 231 6.72 -9.64 6.36
N GLY A 232 7.33 -9.20 7.45
CA GLY A 232 7.58 -10.04 8.62
C GLY A 232 6.30 -10.59 9.24
N TYR A 233 5.27 -9.76 9.35
CA TYR A 233 3.96 -10.17 9.84
C TYR A 233 3.33 -11.27 8.98
N GLN A 234 3.36 -11.11 7.65
CA GLN A 234 2.79 -12.09 6.74
C GLN A 234 3.57 -13.40 6.71
N LEU A 235 4.91 -13.33 6.71
CA LEU A 235 5.73 -14.54 6.77
C LEU A 235 5.59 -15.28 8.11
N ALA A 236 5.48 -14.56 9.22
CA ALA A 236 5.19 -15.18 10.51
C ALA A 236 3.83 -15.90 10.49
N GLY A 237 2.79 -15.28 9.94
CA GLY A 237 1.48 -15.91 9.75
C GLY A 237 1.52 -17.14 8.85
N TYR A 238 2.36 -17.13 7.82
CA TYR A 238 2.57 -18.28 6.94
C TYR A 238 3.24 -19.47 7.67
N CYS A 239 4.22 -19.19 8.53
CA CYS A 239 4.98 -20.23 9.25
C CYS A 239 4.23 -20.83 10.45
N THR A 240 3.20 -20.16 10.97
CA THR A 240 2.45 -20.58 12.18
C THR A 240 1.16 -21.34 11.88
N ARG A 241 0.83 -21.54 10.62
CA ARG A 241 -0.31 -22.34 10.14
C ARG A 241 0.15 -23.61 9.46
#